data_e02907ceeabfd04d0ace4fef2575c086
#
_entry.id   e02907ceeabfd04d0ace4fef2575c086
#
_cell.length_a   1.000
_cell.length_b   1.000
_cell.length_c   1.000
_cell.angle_alpha   90.00
_cell.angle_beta   90.00
_cell.angle_gamma   90.00
#
_symmetry.space_group_name_H-M   'P 1'
#
loop_
_entity.id
_entity.type
_entity.pdbx_description
1 polymer ?
#
loop_
_entity_poly.entity_id
_entity_poly.type
_entity_poly.pdbx_seq_one_letter_code
_entity_poly.pdbx_strand_id
1 'polypeptide(L)'
;MTTRRKFIRNTSIASMGIVTVPGFAHKKFSVTDKLNVGLIGVGLRGTNHLQNLLLRKDVNVTAICDIDENRIAIAKKHIADANGKSPKVFGANEHDYKNLLALQEVDAVIIATPWLWHTRMTVDAMEAGKYAGVEVSASNTLEECWDLVNTHERTGTHMMILENVNYRRDVLAVLNMVKQNVFGEMVHYRCGYQHDLRHVKFNDGKTAYGKGVEFGEKGISESKWRTGHSVKRNADVYPTHGLGPVAIMADVNRGNRFVSMTSHATKGIGLHNYIVGQGGTEHPNAK
;
A
#
# COMPACT_ATOMS: atom_id res chain seq x y z
N MET A 1 -1.28 -47.92 -5.13
CA MET A 1 -1.86 -46.54 -5.16
C MET A 1 -2.40 -46.18 -3.79
N THR A 2 -1.76 -45.28 -3.09
CA THR A 2 -2.21 -44.78 -1.78
C THR A 2 -3.37 -43.80 -1.98
N THR A 3 -4.54 -44.10 -1.43
CA THR A 3 -5.68 -43.22 -1.55
C THR A 3 -5.48 -41.94 -0.73
N ARG A 4 -6.02 -40.80 -1.18
CA ARG A 4 -5.97 -39.48 -0.53
C ARG A 4 -6.28 -39.54 0.98
N ARG A 5 -7.16 -40.45 1.41
CA ARG A 5 -7.50 -40.71 2.82
C ARG A 5 -6.36 -41.34 3.61
N LYS A 6 -5.57 -42.25 3.02
CA LYS A 6 -4.38 -42.83 3.68
C LYS A 6 -3.25 -41.82 3.82
N PHE A 7 -3.08 -40.92 2.82
CA PHE A 7 -2.11 -39.83 2.90
C PHE A 7 -2.42 -38.89 4.05
N ILE A 8 -3.67 -38.40 4.15
CA ILE A 8 -4.09 -37.49 5.22
C ILE A 8 -3.94 -38.16 6.61
N ARG A 9 -4.32 -39.41 6.76
CA ARG A 9 -4.18 -40.12 8.03
C ARG A 9 -2.74 -40.35 8.46
N ASN A 10 -1.85 -40.61 7.53
CA ASN A 10 -0.43 -40.82 7.83
C ASN A 10 0.32 -39.53 8.11
N THR A 11 -0.10 -38.41 7.52
CA THR A 11 0.46 -37.08 7.80
C THR A 11 0.04 -36.59 9.18
N SER A 12 -1.18 -36.92 9.63
CA SER A 12 -1.67 -36.54 10.97
C SER A 12 -0.98 -37.28 12.14
N ILE A 13 -0.37 -38.44 11.88
CA ILE A 13 0.36 -39.20 12.91
C ILE A 13 1.85 -38.80 12.99
N ALA A 14 2.40 -38.25 11.91
CA ALA A 14 3.79 -37.80 11.88
C ALA A 14 4.03 -36.40 12.49
N SER A 15 2.97 -35.65 12.82
CA SER A 15 3.03 -34.30 13.36
C SER A 15 2.94 -34.16 14.88
N MET A 16 3.15 -35.26 15.65
CA MET A 16 3.35 -35.19 17.10
C MET A 16 4.83 -35.01 17.50
N GLY A 17 5.68 -34.59 16.60
CA GLY A 17 6.93 -33.93 16.95
C GLY A 17 6.60 -32.49 17.34
N ILE A 18 6.76 -32.15 18.62
CA ILE A 18 6.67 -30.79 19.12
C ILE A 18 7.82 -29.99 18.44
N VAL A 19 7.53 -29.47 17.25
CA VAL A 19 8.33 -28.35 16.73
C VAL A 19 7.87 -27.16 17.58
N THR A 20 8.63 -26.83 18.60
CA THR A 20 8.52 -25.51 19.23
C THR A 20 8.96 -24.50 18.21
N VAL A 21 8.07 -24.12 17.30
CA VAL A 21 8.16 -22.85 16.61
C VAL A 21 8.14 -21.82 17.74
N PRO A 22 9.10 -20.90 17.84
CA PRO A 22 9.00 -19.80 18.79
C PRO A 22 7.65 -19.13 18.48
N GLY A 23 6.66 -19.39 19.31
CA GLY A 23 5.34 -18.82 19.13
C GLY A 23 5.49 -17.32 19.30
N PHE A 24 5.42 -16.58 18.22
CA PHE A 24 5.04 -15.18 18.33
C PHE A 24 3.68 -15.20 19.01
N ALA A 25 3.66 -14.86 20.29
CA ALA A 25 2.45 -14.79 21.06
C ALA A 25 1.60 -13.68 20.43
N HIS A 26 0.68 -14.06 19.56
CA HIS A 26 -0.31 -13.12 19.07
C HIS A 26 -1.03 -12.56 20.30
N LYS A 27 -0.80 -11.28 20.56
CA LYS A 27 -1.50 -10.55 21.62
C LYS A 27 -3.00 -10.74 21.39
N LYS A 28 -3.67 -11.43 22.32
CA LYS A 28 -5.13 -11.54 22.26
C LYS A 28 -5.69 -10.17 22.59
N PHE A 29 -6.26 -9.49 21.61
CA PHE A 29 -6.98 -8.25 21.83
C PHE A 29 -8.29 -8.55 22.56
N SER A 30 -8.54 -7.85 23.65
CA SER A 30 -9.87 -7.73 24.22
C SER A 30 -10.72 -6.79 23.37
N VAL A 31 -12.03 -6.97 23.38
CA VAL A 31 -12.98 -6.05 22.69
C VAL A 31 -12.85 -4.60 23.19
N THR A 32 -12.27 -4.43 24.38
CA THR A 32 -12.04 -3.11 25.03
C THR A 32 -10.67 -2.51 24.71
N ASP A 33 -9.74 -3.27 24.13
CA ASP A 33 -8.40 -2.80 23.83
C ASP A 33 -8.41 -1.91 22.58
N LYS A 34 -7.73 -0.78 22.69
CA LYS A 34 -7.48 0.07 21.51
C LYS A 34 -6.27 -0.43 20.75
N LEU A 35 -6.38 -0.45 19.43
CA LEU A 35 -5.28 -0.77 18.53
C LEU A 35 -4.29 0.39 18.49
N ASN A 36 -3.04 0.13 18.79
CA ASN A 36 -1.97 1.13 18.71
C ASN A 36 -1.31 1.09 17.32
N VAL A 37 -1.46 2.16 16.58
CA VAL A 37 -1.01 2.25 15.19
C VAL A 37 0.13 3.24 15.05
N GLY A 38 1.19 2.82 14.33
CA GLY A 38 2.23 3.68 13.81
C GLY A 38 1.98 4.07 12.35
N LEU A 39 2.33 5.30 11.95
CA LEU A 39 2.33 5.70 10.55
C LEU A 39 3.76 5.90 10.06
N ILE A 40 4.08 5.28 8.94
CA ILE A 40 5.37 5.42 8.24
C ILE A 40 5.08 6.11 6.90
N GLY A 41 5.51 7.38 6.79
CA GLY A 41 5.09 8.31 5.75
C GLY A 41 3.81 9.05 6.14
N VAL A 42 3.94 10.35 6.46
CA VAL A 42 2.81 11.25 6.76
C VAL A 42 2.70 12.37 5.72
N GLY A 43 3.10 12.10 4.49
CA GLY A 43 2.91 12.95 3.33
C GLY A 43 1.43 13.11 2.96
N LEU A 44 1.12 13.37 1.68
CA LEU A 44 -0.26 13.58 1.21
C LEU A 44 -1.18 12.43 1.63
N ARG A 45 -0.82 11.20 1.25
CA ARG A 45 -1.66 10.02 1.49
C ARG A 45 -1.64 9.58 2.95
N GLY A 46 -0.47 9.62 3.60
CA GLY A 46 -0.36 9.30 5.01
C GLY A 46 -1.17 10.24 5.91
N THR A 47 -1.26 11.53 5.56
CA THR A 47 -2.13 12.50 6.24
C THR A 47 -3.61 12.10 6.14
N ASN A 48 -4.06 11.61 4.97
CA ASN A 48 -5.44 11.15 4.82
C ASN A 48 -5.72 9.94 5.73
N HIS A 49 -4.79 8.99 5.81
CA HIS A 49 -4.91 7.85 6.73
C HIS A 49 -4.91 8.32 8.20
N LEU A 50 -4.02 9.22 8.56
CA LEU A 50 -3.97 9.80 9.89
C LEU A 50 -5.32 10.41 10.30
N GLN A 51 -5.90 11.26 9.44
CA GLN A 51 -7.19 11.88 9.68
C GLN A 51 -8.31 10.84 9.88
N ASN A 52 -8.33 9.79 9.05
CA ASN A 52 -9.30 8.70 9.20
C ASN A 52 -9.13 7.92 10.50
N LEU A 53 -7.89 7.65 10.92
CA LEU A 53 -7.61 6.97 12.19
C LEU A 53 -8.05 7.82 13.39
N LEU A 54 -7.85 9.14 13.34
CA LEU A 54 -8.23 10.05 14.43
C LEU A 54 -9.76 10.14 14.65
N LEU A 55 -10.56 9.77 13.64
CA LEU A 55 -12.03 9.66 13.78
C LEU A 55 -12.47 8.38 14.51
N ARG A 56 -11.58 7.41 14.71
CA ARG A 56 -11.90 6.12 15.33
C ARG A 56 -11.68 6.16 16.84
N LYS A 57 -12.61 5.55 17.57
CA LYS A 57 -12.55 5.45 19.04
C LYS A 57 -11.72 4.26 19.52
N ASP A 58 -11.55 3.24 18.67
CA ASP A 58 -10.87 1.98 18.95
C ASP A 58 -9.40 1.97 18.48
N VAL A 59 -8.86 3.12 18.07
CA VAL A 59 -7.47 3.26 17.59
C VAL A 59 -6.76 4.38 18.35
N ASN A 60 -5.49 4.15 18.65
CA ASN A 60 -4.54 5.17 19.09
C ASN A 60 -3.44 5.33 18.05
N VAL A 61 -3.15 6.56 17.64
CA VAL A 61 -1.94 6.86 16.86
C VAL A 61 -0.80 7.09 17.85
N THR A 62 0.10 6.12 17.99
CA THR A 62 1.15 6.11 19.01
C THR A 62 2.51 6.56 18.51
N ALA A 63 2.74 6.44 17.21
CA ALA A 63 4.02 6.81 16.59
C ALA A 63 3.83 7.28 15.15
N ILE A 64 4.66 8.22 14.72
CA ILE A 64 4.74 8.69 13.32
C ILE A 64 6.20 8.72 12.87
N CYS A 65 6.44 8.43 11.60
CA CYS A 65 7.76 8.50 10.98
C CYS A 65 7.66 9.18 9.61
N ASP A 66 8.48 10.20 9.38
CA ASP A 66 8.70 10.82 8.07
C ASP A 66 10.07 11.51 8.08
N ILE A 67 10.73 11.60 6.92
CA ILE A 67 12.00 12.33 6.79
C ILE A 67 11.80 13.84 6.55
N ASP A 68 10.57 14.28 6.29
CA ASP A 68 10.21 15.68 6.09
C ASP A 68 9.63 16.24 7.39
N GLU A 69 10.42 17.11 8.05
CA GLU A 69 10.03 17.76 9.31
C GLU A 69 8.72 18.57 9.19
N ASN A 70 8.44 19.16 8.01
CA ASN A 70 7.20 19.90 7.78
C ASN A 70 6.00 18.95 7.80
N ARG A 71 6.16 17.73 7.23
CA ARG A 71 5.10 16.70 7.27
C ARG A 71 4.87 16.19 8.67
N ILE A 72 5.93 15.99 9.45
CA ILE A 72 5.82 15.66 10.87
C ILE A 72 5.07 16.75 11.64
N ALA A 73 5.40 18.03 11.40
CA ALA A 73 4.74 19.16 12.09
C ALA A 73 3.23 19.22 11.76
N ILE A 74 2.85 19.01 10.49
CA ILE A 74 1.45 18.94 10.05
C ILE A 74 0.73 17.77 10.73
N ALA A 75 1.34 16.58 10.75
CA ALA A 75 0.75 15.40 11.39
C ALA A 75 0.54 15.60 12.88
N LYS A 76 1.52 16.15 13.60
CA LYS A 76 1.39 16.52 15.03
C LYS A 76 0.24 17.49 15.27
N LYS A 77 0.07 18.50 14.40
CA LYS A 77 -1.04 19.43 14.49
C LYS A 77 -2.38 18.71 14.35
N HIS A 78 -2.58 17.84 13.36
CA HIS A 78 -3.81 17.08 13.22
C HIS A 78 -4.12 16.22 14.44
N ILE A 79 -3.10 15.59 15.03
CA ILE A 79 -3.27 14.79 16.25
C ILE A 79 -3.70 15.68 17.44
N ALA A 80 -3.06 16.82 17.62
CA ALA A 80 -3.39 17.76 18.68
C ALA A 80 -4.81 18.33 18.52
N ASP A 81 -5.19 18.74 17.32
CA ASP A 81 -6.53 19.27 16.99
C ASP A 81 -7.65 18.25 17.28
N ALA A 82 -7.33 16.95 17.16
CA ALA A 82 -8.24 15.85 17.49
C ALA A 82 -8.19 15.43 18.98
N ASN A 83 -7.55 16.21 19.84
CA ASN A 83 -7.29 15.86 21.26
C ASN A 83 -6.55 14.53 21.44
N GLY A 84 -5.75 14.12 20.44
CA GLY A 84 -4.91 12.94 20.50
C GLY A 84 -3.71 13.14 21.44
N LYS A 85 -3.21 12.02 21.97
CA LYS A 85 -1.95 12.05 22.72
C LYS A 85 -0.79 12.31 21.74
N SER A 86 0.21 13.06 22.20
CA SER A 86 1.43 13.29 21.39
C SER A 86 2.09 11.96 21.02
N PRO A 87 2.30 11.68 19.72
CA PRO A 87 2.93 10.44 19.27
C PRO A 87 4.44 10.49 19.49
N LYS A 88 5.09 9.33 19.55
CA LYS A 88 6.53 9.25 19.37
C LYS A 88 6.86 9.60 17.92
N VAL A 89 7.96 10.32 17.70
CA VAL A 89 8.34 10.83 16.37
C VAL A 89 9.69 10.26 15.97
N PHE A 90 9.75 9.78 14.74
CA PHE A 90 10.93 9.23 14.08
C PHE A 90 11.12 9.93 12.74
N GLY A 91 12.35 10.13 12.30
CA GLY A 91 12.60 10.83 11.03
C GLY A 91 14.04 11.32 10.87
N ALA A 92 14.96 10.84 11.73
CA ALA A 92 16.37 11.23 11.65
C ALA A 92 17.02 10.87 10.30
N ASN A 93 16.52 9.80 9.66
CA ASN A 93 16.95 9.35 8.34
C ASN A 93 15.91 8.39 7.74
N GLU A 94 16.14 7.93 6.52
CA GLU A 94 15.24 7.04 5.77
C GLU A 94 15.06 5.64 6.39
N HIS A 95 15.90 5.24 7.35
CA HIS A 95 15.82 3.96 8.05
C HIS A 95 15.25 4.08 9.47
N ASP A 96 14.95 5.28 9.94
CA ASP A 96 14.49 5.53 11.31
C ASP A 96 13.10 4.91 11.60
N TYR A 97 12.35 4.53 10.56
CA TYR A 97 11.14 3.71 10.71
C TYR A 97 11.39 2.40 11.45
N LYS A 98 12.62 1.85 11.43
CA LYS A 98 12.98 0.65 12.17
C LYS A 98 12.90 0.85 13.68
N ASN A 99 13.22 2.04 14.15
CA ASN A 99 13.06 2.41 15.56
C ASN A 99 11.57 2.51 15.93
N LEU A 100 10.70 2.94 15.01
CA LEU A 100 9.26 2.86 15.22
C LEU A 100 8.80 1.40 15.29
N LEU A 101 9.26 0.53 14.40
CA LEU A 101 8.92 -0.90 14.39
C LEU A 101 9.41 -1.63 15.65
N ALA A 102 10.49 -1.16 16.28
CA ALA A 102 11.01 -1.74 17.52
C ALA A 102 10.14 -1.44 18.76
N LEU A 103 9.17 -0.51 18.66
CA LEU A 103 8.27 -0.19 19.77
C LEU A 103 7.35 -1.36 20.09
N GLN A 104 7.39 -1.87 21.32
CA GLN A 104 6.57 -2.99 21.75
C GLN A 104 5.08 -2.66 21.81
N GLU A 105 4.75 -1.40 22.11
CA GLU A 105 3.39 -0.92 22.19
C GLU A 105 2.69 -0.74 20.84
N VAL A 106 3.42 -0.69 19.72
CA VAL A 106 2.83 -0.59 18.37
C VAL A 106 2.33 -1.97 17.94
N ASP A 107 1.07 -2.08 17.62
CA ASP A 107 0.43 -3.33 17.18
C ASP A 107 0.41 -3.45 15.64
N ALA A 108 0.20 -2.33 14.95
CA ALA A 108 0.10 -2.27 13.49
C ALA A 108 0.74 -1.00 12.94
N VAL A 109 1.11 -1.02 11.67
CA VAL A 109 1.63 0.15 10.96
C VAL A 109 0.89 0.39 9.66
N ILE A 110 0.74 1.68 9.30
CA ILE A 110 0.32 2.09 7.95
C ILE A 110 1.54 2.69 7.24
N ILE A 111 1.83 2.15 6.06
CA ILE A 111 2.96 2.53 5.24
C ILE A 111 2.44 3.29 4.02
N ALA A 112 2.79 4.58 3.91
CA ALA A 112 2.37 5.49 2.85
C ALA A 112 3.56 6.35 2.34
N THR A 113 4.70 5.71 2.16
CA THR A 113 5.96 6.26 1.69
C THR A 113 6.04 6.25 0.15
N PRO A 114 7.12 6.71 -0.49
CA PRO A 114 7.36 6.45 -1.91
C PRO A 114 7.41 4.95 -2.24
N TRP A 115 6.93 4.57 -3.42
CA TRP A 115 6.69 3.18 -3.81
C TRP A 115 7.87 2.22 -3.65
N LEU A 116 9.11 2.70 -3.87
CA LEU A 116 10.32 1.89 -3.74
C LEU A 116 10.58 1.41 -2.30
N TRP A 117 9.91 2.00 -1.32
CA TRP A 117 10.03 1.65 0.08
C TRP A 117 8.95 0.70 0.58
N HIS A 118 7.85 0.55 -0.16
CA HIS A 118 6.67 -0.17 0.30
C HIS A 118 6.97 -1.62 0.68
N THR A 119 7.54 -2.40 -0.24
CA THR A 119 7.85 -3.82 0.02
C THR A 119 8.80 -3.97 1.20
N ARG A 120 9.92 -3.25 1.17
CA ARG A 120 10.94 -3.33 2.23
C ARG A 120 10.37 -3.01 3.60
N MET A 121 9.65 -1.88 3.72
CA MET A 121 9.06 -1.49 5.00
C MET A 121 7.97 -2.45 5.47
N THR A 122 7.23 -3.06 4.53
CA THR A 122 6.21 -4.07 4.84
C THR A 122 6.86 -5.37 5.32
N VAL A 123 7.94 -5.82 4.69
CA VAL A 123 8.73 -6.98 5.12
C VAL A 123 9.28 -6.72 6.52
N ASP A 124 9.97 -5.60 6.74
CA ASP A 124 10.53 -5.24 8.04
C ASP A 124 9.44 -5.15 9.15
N ALA A 125 8.24 -4.67 8.80
CA ALA A 125 7.11 -4.63 9.74
C ALA A 125 6.62 -6.03 10.11
N MET A 126 6.43 -6.93 9.13
CA MET A 126 6.05 -8.32 9.38
C MET A 126 7.10 -9.07 10.19
N GLU A 127 8.41 -8.85 9.92
CA GLU A 127 9.53 -9.39 10.70
C GLU A 127 9.49 -8.93 12.15
N ALA A 128 9.12 -7.67 12.37
CA ALA A 128 8.94 -7.11 13.71
C ALA A 128 7.61 -7.56 14.39
N GLY A 129 6.85 -8.47 13.76
CA GLY A 129 5.57 -8.96 14.28
C GLY A 129 4.44 -7.92 14.24
N LYS A 130 4.57 -6.86 13.42
CA LYS A 130 3.56 -5.81 13.30
C LYS A 130 2.66 -6.05 12.10
N TYR A 131 1.34 -5.98 12.29
CA TYR A 131 0.41 -5.99 11.16
C TYR A 131 0.69 -4.78 10.27
N ALA A 132 0.87 -5.00 8.96
CA ALA A 132 1.23 -3.95 8.02
C ALA A 132 0.10 -3.64 7.04
N GLY A 133 -0.40 -2.41 7.05
CA GLY A 133 -1.20 -1.85 5.96
C GLY A 133 -0.30 -1.03 5.04
N VAL A 134 -0.19 -1.41 3.78
CA VAL A 134 0.68 -0.71 2.81
C VAL A 134 -0.14 -0.12 1.67
N GLU A 135 0.15 1.13 1.30
CA GLU A 135 -0.47 1.79 0.14
C GLU A 135 -0.08 1.13 -1.19
N VAL A 136 -0.87 1.35 -2.20
CA VAL A 136 -0.58 0.91 -3.58
C VAL A 136 0.52 1.78 -4.21
N SER A 137 1.41 1.14 -4.96
CA SER A 137 1.59 -0.29 -5.19
C SER A 137 2.39 -0.92 -4.05
N ALA A 138 1.99 -2.09 -3.58
CA ALA A 138 2.72 -2.77 -2.49
C ALA A 138 4.10 -3.26 -2.94
N SER A 139 4.27 -3.53 -4.23
CA SER A 139 5.50 -4.05 -4.86
C SER A 139 5.67 -3.46 -6.26
N ASN A 140 6.89 -3.48 -6.78
CA ASN A 140 7.25 -2.99 -8.10
C ASN A 140 7.88 -4.06 -9.00
N THR A 141 8.30 -5.18 -8.43
CA THR A 141 8.88 -6.32 -9.15
C THR A 141 8.24 -7.63 -8.71
N LEU A 142 8.49 -8.70 -9.46
CA LEU A 142 7.99 -10.04 -9.12
C LEU A 142 8.67 -10.58 -7.86
N GLU A 143 9.95 -10.30 -7.72
CA GLU A 143 10.75 -10.67 -6.54
C GLU A 143 10.15 -10.06 -5.28
N GLU A 144 9.83 -8.76 -5.32
CA GLU A 144 9.17 -8.07 -4.21
C GLU A 144 7.80 -8.67 -3.85
N CYS A 145 7.05 -9.17 -4.85
CA CYS A 145 5.81 -9.91 -4.57
C CYS A 145 6.09 -11.20 -3.78
N TRP A 146 7.13 -11.94 -4.16
CA TRP A 146 7.55 -13.15 -3.44
C TRP A 146 8.09 -12.83 -2.05
N ASP A 147 8.81 -11.75 -1.87
CA ASP A 147 9.29 -11.31 -0.55
C ASP A 147 8.13 -11.09 0.42
N LEU A 148 7.03 -10.46 -0.02
CA LEU A 148 5.84 -10.27 0.80
C LEU A 148 5.19 -11.60 1.19
N VAL A 149 4.99 -12.50 0.22
CA VAL A 149 4.35 -13.80 0.46
C VAL A 149 5.21 -14.68 1.36
N ASN A 150 6.49 -14.83 1.03
CA ASN A 150 7.43 -15.65 1.79
C ASN A 150 7.60 -15.15 3.22
N THR A 151 7.60 -13.82 3.42
CA THR A 151 7.69 -13.24 4.76
C THR A 151 6.42 -13.52 5.57
N HIS A 152 5.23 -13.40 4.97
CA HIS A 152 3.99 -13.79 5.62
C HIS A 152 4.00 -15.28 6.01
N GLU A 153 4.37 -16.17 5.10
CA GLU A 153 4.41 -17.63 5.37
C GLU A 153 5.40 -17.98 6.47
N ARG A 154 6.55 -17.33 6.50
CA ARG A 154 7.61 -17.56 7.50
C ARG A 154 7.29 -16.99 8.87
N THR A 155 6.73 -15.77 8.93
CA THR A 155 6.49 -15.06 10.20
C THR A 155 5.10 -15.32 10.77
N GLY A 156 4.12 -15.71 9.94
CA GLY A 156 2.70 -15.75 10.29
C GLY A 156 2.07 -14.38 10.48
N THR A 157 2.83 -13.29 10.27
CA THR A 157 2.35 -11.91 10.41
C THR A 157 1.63 -11.47 9.14
N HIS A 158 0.46 -10.86 9.29
CA HIS A 158 -0.35 -10.45 8.15
C HIS A 158 0.05 -9.07 7.63
N MET A 159 -0.15 -8.87 6.33
CA MET A 159 -0.14 -7.58 5.69
C MET A 159 -1.42 -7.38 4.85
N MET A 160 -1.74 -6.14 4.55
CA MET A 160 -2.88 -5.76 3.72
C MET A 160 -2.47 -4.65 2.75
N ILE A 161 -2.80 -4.83 1.47
CA ILE A 161 -2.72 -3.75 0.48
C ILE A 161 -3.93 -2.84 0.68
N LEU A 162 -3.69 -1.55 0.89
CA LEU A 162 -4.74 -0.55 1.13
C LEU A 162 -5.36 -0.07 -0.19
N GLU A 163 -5.87 -1.01 -0.99
CA GLU A 163 -6.55 -0.72 -2.25
C GLU A 163 -7.92 -0.09 -1.98
N ASN A 164 -7.96 1.22 -2.00
CA ASN A 164 -9.14 1.98 -1.59
C ASN A 164 -10.34 1.83 -2.55
N VAL A 165 -10.11 1.51 -3.84
CA VAL A 165 -11.21 1.36 -4.82
C VAL A 165 -12.08 0.16 -4.49
N ASN A 166 -11.52 -0.89 -3.89
CA ASN A 166 -12.28 -2.06 -3.43
C ASN A 166 -13.38 -1.71 -2.42
N TYR A 167 -13.23 -0.59 -1.70
CA TYR A 167 -14.13 -0.18 -0.61
C TYR A 167 -15.05 0.98 -1.01
N ARG A 168 -15.08 1.37 -2.28
CA ARG A 168 -16.03 2.36 -2.77
C ARG A 168 -17.45 1.80 -2.67
N ARG A 169 -18.41 2.64 -2.31
CA ARG A 169 -19.80 2.22 -2.09
C ARG A 169 -20.43 1.60 -3.36
N ASP A 170 -20.13 2.14 -4.53
CA ASP A 170 -20.59 1.62 -5.82
C ASP A 170 -19.97 0.23 -6.12
N VAL A 171 -18.68 0.06 -5.88
CA VAL A 171 -17.98 -1.23 -6.03
C VAL A 171 -18.53 -2.28 -5.06
N LEU A 172 -18.74 -1.91 -3.79
CA LEU A 172 -19.33 -2.80 -2.79
C LEU A 172 -20.79 -3.17 -3.15
N ALA A 173 -21.55 -2.25 -3.72
CA ALA A 173 -22.91 -2.54 -4.20
C ALA A 173 -22.87 -3.59 -5.31
N VAL A 174 -22.01 -3.41 -6.33
CA VAL A 174 -21.85 -4.39 -7.42
C VAL A 174 -21.35 -5.75 -6.87
N LEU A 175 -20.38 -5.76 -5.96
CA LEU A 175 -19.94 -7.00 -5.31
C LEU A 175 -21.09 -7.72 -4.59
N ASN A 176 -21.95 -6.98 -3.91
CA ASN A 176 -23.12 -7.56 -3.25
C ASN A 176 -24.11 -8.15 -4.28
N MET A 177 -24.33 -7.48 -5.42
CA MET A 177 -25.16 -8.01 -6.51
C MET A 177 -24.57 -9.29 -7.12
N VAL A 178 -23.25 -9.34 -7.31
CA VAL A 178 -22.54 -10.56 -7.76
C VAL A 178 -22.77 -11.70 -6.76
N LYS A 179 -22.57 -11.44 -5.46
CA LYS A 179 -22.80 -12.45 -4.41
C LYS A 179 -24.22 -12.95 -4.32
N GLN A 180 -25.19 -12.12 -4.70
CA GLN A 180 -26.62 -12.50 -4.75
C GLN A 180 -27.01 -13.12 -6.11
N ASN A 181 -26.05 -13.38 -6.99
CA ASN A 181 -26.26 -13.95 -8.32
C ASN A 181 -27.23 -13.13 -9.21
N VAL A 182 -27.28 -11.81 -9.02
CA VAL A 182 -28.15 -10.92 -9.80
C VAL A 182 -27.82 -10.93 -11.29
N PHE A 183 -26.52 -11.11 -11.62
CA PHE A 183 -26.02 -11.14 -12.99
C PHE A 183 -25.95 -12.56 -13.59
N GLY A 184 -26.31 -13.59 -12.82
CA GLY A 184 -26.09 -14.97 -13.22
C GLY A 184 -24.63 -15.37 -13.25
N GLU A 185 -24.26 -16.31 -14.11
CA GLU A 185 -22.89 -16.75 -14.28
C GLU A 185 -22.02 -15.65 -14.92
N MET A 186 -20.98 -15.24 -14.23
CA MET A 186 -20.10 -14.16 -14.66
C MET A 186 -19.03 -14.69 -15.62
N VAL A 187 -19.14 -14.33 -16.88
CA VAL A 187 -18.27 -14.81 -17.97
C VAL A 187 -17.26 -13.76 -18.45
N HIS A 188 -17.48 -12.48 -18.14
CA HIS A 188 -16.63 -11.38 -18.58
C HIS A 188 -16.68 -10.21 -17.59
N TYR A 189 -15.50 -9.58 -17.38
CA TYR A 189 -15.37 -8.36 -16.60
C TYR A 189 -14.62 -7.31 -17.40
N ARG A 190 -15.04 -6.06 -17.28
CA ARG A 190 -14.32 -4.92 -17.83
C ARG A 190 -14.08 -3.90 -16.72
N CYS A 191 -12.85 -3.49 -16.56
CA CYS A 191 -12.46 -2.47 -15.58
C CYS A 191 -11.50 -1.47 -16.21
N GLY A 192 -11.30 -0.34 -15.55
CA GLY A 192 -10.33 0.66 -15.98
C GLY A 192 -10.13 1.71 -14.90
N TYR A 193 -8.97 2.34 -14.93
CA TYR A 193 -8.65 3.48 -14.09
C TYR A 193 -8.00 4.56 -14.96
N GLN A 194 -8.57 5.75 -14.91
CA GLN A 194 -8.08 6.92 -15.62
C GLN A 194 -8.04 8.11 -14.66
N HIS A 195 -6.89 8.75 -14.53
CA HIS A 195 -6.71 9.86 -13.63
C HIS A 195 -5.71 10.85 -14.19
N ASP A 196 -6.09 12.12 -14.24
CA ASP A 196 -5.16 13.21 -14.53
C ASP A 196 -4.33 13.50 -13.28
N LEU A 197 -3.10 13.03 -13.30
CA LEU A 197 -2.13 13.18 -12.21
C LEU A 197 -1.06 14.23 -12.52
N ARG A 198 -1.23 15.08 -13.53
CA ARG A 198 -0.21 16.09 -13.88
C ARG A 198 0.14 16.99 -12.70
N HIS A 199 -0.85 17.39 -11.89
CA HIS A 199 -0.66 18.24 -10.71
C HIS A 199 0.16 17.58 -9.57
N VAL A 200 0.29 16.25 -9.55
CA VAL A 200 1.16 15.53 -8.59
C VAL A 200 2.45 15.04 -9.22
N LYS A 201 2.48 14.93 -10.55
CA LYS A 201 3.67 14.51 -11.30
C LYS A 201 4.62 15.64 -11.59
N PHE A 202 4.13 16.87 -11.68
CA PHE A 202 4.90 18.06 -12.04
C PHE A 202 4.60 19.20 -11.08
N ASN A 203 5.58 20.09 -10.89
CA ASN A 203 5.42 21.36 -10.20
C ASN A 203 6.49 22.37 -10.65
N ASP A 204 6.58 23.52 -9.99
CA ASP A 204 7.54 24.58 -10.27
C ASP A 204 8.86 24.44 -9.49
N GLY A 205 9.05 23.34 -8.79
CA GLY A 205 10.19 23.12 -7.90
C GLY A 205 10.13 23.92 -6.57
N LYS A 206 9.04 24.64 -6.32
CA LYS A 206 8.88 25.49 -5.12
C LYS A 206 7.57 25.21 -4.39
N THR A 207 6.49 24.97 -5.13
CA THR A 207 5.15 24.78 -4.61
C THR A 207 4.66 23.36 -4.91
N ALA A 208 4.42 22.56 -3.88
CA ALA A 208 3.85 21.23 -4.04
C ALA A 208 2.47 21.33 -4.71
N TYR A 209 2.20 20.44 -5.66
CA TYR A 209 0.94 20.37 -6.42
C TYR A 209 0.60 21.65 -7.22
N GLY A 210 1.61 22.49 -7.46
CA GLY A 210 1.49 23.69 -8.26
C GLY A 210 1.54 23.45 -9.76
N LYS A 211 1.59 24.56 -10.51
CA LYS A 211 1.85 24.53 -11.95
C LYS A 211 3.34 24.36 -12.22
N GLY A 212 3.70 23.85 -13.37
CA GLY A 212 5.09 23.69 -13.79
C GLY A 212 5.34 22.35 -14.43
N VAL A 213 6.60 22.08 -14.74
CA VAL A 213 7.04 20.85 -15.43
C VAL A 213 8.26 20.21 -14.78
N GLU A 214 8.61 20.66 -13.57
CA GLU A 214 9.74 20.08 -12.83
C GLU A 214 9.34 18.78 -12.14
N PHE A 215 10.26 17.81 -12.18
CA PHE A 215 10.19 16.53 -11.48
C PHE A 215 11.60 16.01 -11.16
N GLY A 216 11.68 14.88 -10.43
CA GLY A 216 12.97 14.34 -10.01
C GLY A 216 13.64 15.26 -9.00
N GLU A 217 14.95 15.50 -9.14
CA GLU A 217 15.73 16.31 -8.20
C GLU A 217 15.23 17.76 -8.09
N LYS A 218 14.73 18.33 -9.20
CA LYS A 218 14.17 19.68 -9.23
C LYS A 218 12.73 19.76 -8.76
N GLY A 219 12.04 18.63 -8.70
CA GLY A 219 10.67 18.56 -8.19
C GLY A 219 10.65 18.52 -6.67
N ILE A 220 9.51 18.85 -6.10
CA ILE A 220 9.25 18.72 -4.67
C ILE A 220 8.05 17.80 -4.42
N SER A 221 7.94 17.30 -3.18
CA SER A 221 6.87 16.36 -2.80
C SER A 221 6.80 15.16 -3.75
N GLU A 222 5.62 14.77 -4.24
CA GLU A 222 5.43 13.58 -5.06
C GLU A 222 6.10 13.64 -6.44
N SER A 223 6.23 14.82 -7.06
CA SER A 223 6.91 14.94 -8.34
C SER A 223 8.39 14.54 -8.24
N LYS A 224 8.99 14.61 -7.06
CA LYS A 224 10.37 14.22 -6.82
C LYS A 224 10.63 12.74 -7.12
N TRP A 225 9.67 11.87 -6.87
CA TRP A 225 9.86 10.41 -7.02
C TRP A 225 8.87 9.76 -8.00
N ARG A 226 7.61 10.22 -8.04
CA ARG A 226 6.52 9.54 -8.76
C ARG A 226 6.70 9.56 -10.28
N THR A 227 7.09 10.71 -10.85
CA THR A 227 7.19 10.90 -12.30
C THR A 227 8.27 10.02 -12.90
N GLY A 228 9.37 9.78 -12.18
CA GLY A 228 10.41 8.85 -12.60
C GLY A 228 9.92 7.45 -12.94
N HIS A 229 8.86 6.97 -12.29
CA HIS A 229 8.24 5.68 -12.63
C HIS A 229 7.58 5.72 -14.02
N SER A 230 6.91 6.83 -14.37
CA SER A 230 6.29 6.98 -15.69
C SER A 230 7.31 7.24 -16.81
N VAL A 231 8.45 7.83 -16.51
CA VAL A 231 9.55 7.99 -17.47
C VAL A 231 10.21 6.65 -17.79
N LYS A 232 10.41 5.82 -16.77
CA LYS A 232 11.08 4.52 -16.90
C LYS A 232 10.19 3.39 -17.45
N ARG A 233 8.87 3.56 -17.39
CA ARG A 233 7.90 2.49 -17.68
C ARG A 233 6.75 3.04 -18.53
N ASN A 234 6.54 2.49 -19.72
CA ASN A 234 5.32 2.69 -20.48
C ASN A 234 4.30 1.59 -20.09
N ALA A 235 3.72 1.71 -18.90
CA ALA A 235 2.82 0.74 -18.33
C ALA A 235 1.76 1.40 -17.46
N ASP A 236 0.69 0.66 -17.16
CA ASP A 236 -0.24 1.03 -16.10
C ASP A 236 0.49 0.95 -14.74
N VAL A 237 0.60 2.06 -14.05
CA VAL A 237 1.25 2.14 -12.73
C VAL A 237 0.27 1.95 -11.57
N TYR A 238 -1.04 1.77 -11.87
CA TYR A 238 -2.12 1.53 -10.92
C TYR A 238 -3.09 0.42 -11.34
N PRO A 239 -2.60 -0.75 -11.81
CA PRO A 239 -3.48 -1.82 -12.27
C PRO A 239 -4.44 -2.30 -11.17
N THR A 240 -4.06 -2.16 -9.91
CA THR A 240 -4.86 -2.58 -8.76
C THR A 240 -6.17 -1.84 -8.63
N HIS A 241 -6.26 -0.56 -9.03
CA HIS A 241 -7.49 0.21 -8.96
C HIS A 241 -8.60 -0.31 -9.89
N GLY A 242 -8.24 -0.87 -11.04
CA GLY A 242 -9.19 -1.55 -11.92
C GLY A 242 -9.32 -3.03 -11.59
N LEU A 243 -8.18 -3.72 -11.46
CA LEU A 243 -8.14 -5.16 -11.31
C LEU A 243 -8.58 -5.65 -9.91
N GLY A 244 -8.35 -4.88 -8.86
CA GLY A 244 -8.69 -5.27 -7.49
C GLY A 244 -10.17 -5.60 -7.31
N PRO A 245 -11.11 -4.70 -7.68
CA PRO A 245 -12.54 -5.01 -7.65
C PRO A 245 -12.93 -6.26 -8.45
N VAL A 246 -12.38 -6.40 -9.66
CA VAL A 246 -12.65 -7.58 -10.51
C VAL A 246 -12.11 -8.85 -9.87
N ALA A 247 -10.91 -8.82 -9.32
CA ALA A 247 -10.31 -9.99 -8.67
C ALA A 247 -11.13 -10.47 -7.46
N ILE A 248 -11.71 -9.54 -6.69
CA ILE A 248 -12.61 -9.89 -5.57
C ILE A 248 -13.94 -10.46 -6.10
N MET A 249 -14.53 -9.86 -7.12
CA MET A 249 -15.79 -10.32 -7.71
C MET A 249 -15.66 -11.68 -8.39
N ALA A 250 -14.50 -11.96 -8.96
CA ALA A 250 -14.19 -13.22 -9.64
C ALA A 250 -13.56 -14.28 -8.72
N ASP A 251 -13.51 -14.04 -7.40
CA ASP A 251 -12.89 -14.95 -6.42
C ASP A 251 -11.47 -15.42 -6.81
N VAL A 252 -10.66 -14.53 -7.39
CA VAL A 252 -9.27 -14.81 -7.74
C VAL A 252 -8.49 -15.20 -6.49
N ASN A 253 -7.76 -16.30 -6.55
CA ASN A 253 -7.05 -16.96 -5.44
C ASN A 253 -7.98 -17.52 -4.32
N ARG A 254 -9.30 -17.56 -4.57
CA ARG A 254 -10.31 -18.14 -3.66
C ARG A 254 -11.21 -19.17 -4.33
N GLY A 255 -10.75 -19.76 -5.40
CA GLY A 255 -11.48 -20.71 -6.25
C GLY A 255 -11.13 -20.53 -7.72
N ASN A 256 -10.93 -19.29 -8.16
CA ASN A 256 -10.45 -18.93 -9.48
C ASN A 256 -8.99 -18.47 -9.48
N ARG A 257 -8.39 -18.41 -10.67
CA ARG A 257 -7.01 -17.91 -10.86
C ARG A 257 -6.87 -17.27 -12.24
N PHE A 258 -5.90 -16.38 -12.38
CA PHE A 258 -5.43 -15.98 -13.70
C PHE A 258 -4.72 -17.13 -14.41
N VAL A 259 -5.02 -17.35 -15.67
CA VAL A 259 -4.41 -18.40 -16.49
C VAL A 259 -3.38 -17.81 -17.46
N SER A 260 -3.67 -16.62 -17.98
CA SER A 260 -2.79 -15.90 -18.89
C SER A 260 -3.04 -14.39 -18.77
N MET A 261 -2.06 -13.63 -19.21
CA MET A 261 -2.13 -12.17 -19.30
C MET A 261 -1.45 -11.70 -20.59
N THR A 262 -2.06 -10.75 -21.27
CA THR A 262 -1.42 -9.97 -22.35
C THR A 262 -1.49 -8.50 -22.00
N SER A 263 -0.46 -7.75 -22.41
CA SER A 263 -0.39 -6.30 -22.17
C SER A 263 -0.09 -5.57 -23.48
N HIS A 264 -0.82 -4.50 -23.72
CA HIS A 264 -0.62 -3.62 -24.86
C HIS A 264 -0.57 -2.17 -24.36
N ALA A 265 0.38 -1.41 -24.86
CA ALA A 265 0.52 0.01 -24.54
C ALA A 265 0.62 0.85 -25.82
N THR A 266 0.02 2.02 -25.80
CA THR A 266 0.26 3.06 -26.82
C THR A 266 1.55 3.81 -26.51
N LYS A 267 1.98 4.69 -27.42
CA LYS A 267 3.09 5.59 -27.15
C LYS A 267 2.77 6.49 -25.94
N GLY A 268 3.77 6.69 -25.08
CA GLY A 268 3.67 7.56 -23.89
C GLY A 268 3.86 9.05 -24.25
N ILE A 269 2.93 9.65 -25.00
CA ILE A 269 3.07 11.03 -25.53
C ILE A 269 2.46 12.11 -24.64
N GLY A 270 1.50 11.77 -23.77
CA GLY A 270 0.70 12.78 -23.07
C GLY A 270 1.50 13.63 -22.09
N LEU A 271 2.41 13.03 -21.31
CA LEU A 271 3.26 13.77 -20.37
C LEU A 271 4.31 14.61 -21.11
N HIS A 272 4.90 14.06 -22.17
CA HIS A 272 5.83 14.81 -23.02
C HIS A 272 5.18 16.05 -23.62
N ASN A 273 4.00 15.91 -24.24
CA ASN A 273 3.28 17.04 -24.82
C ASN A 273 2.91 18.10 -23.76
N TYR A 274 2.60 17.67 -22.53
CA TYR A 274 2.37 18.62 -21.44
C TYR A 274 3.64 19.41 -21.10
N ILE A 275 4.78 18.74 -20.99
CA ILE A 275 6.08 19.41 -20.72
C ILE A 275 6.40 20.40 -21.83
N VAL A 276 6.30 20.00 -23.10
CA VAL A 276 6.56 20.88 -24.25
C VAL A 276 5.59 22.06 -24.28
N GLY A 277 4.31 21.82 -24.03
CA GLY A 277 3.28 22.87 -24.05
C GLY A 277 3.40 23.91 -22.94
N GLN A 278 3.94 23.54 -21.78
CA GLN A 278 4.07 24.42 -20.62
C GLN A 278 5.50 24.96 -20.43
N GLY A 279 6.52 24.19 -20.77
CA GLY A 279 7.94 24.50 -20.54
C GLY A 279 8.72 24.84 -21.81
N GLY A 280 8.13 24.54 -22.97
CA GLY A 280 8.82 24.69 -24.28
C GLY A 280 9.62 23.45 -24.69
N THR A 281 9.95 23.37 -25.98
CA THR A 281 10.71 22.26 -26.57
C THR A 281 12.15 22.17 -26.05
N GLU A 282 12.72 23.29 -25.62
CA GLU A 282 14.09 23.35 -25.10
C GLU A 282 14.18 23.03 -23.61
N HIS A 283 13.05 22.81 -22.94
CA HIS A 283 13.06 22.46 -21.51
C HIS A 283 13.82 21.14 -21.29
N PRO A 284 14.72 21.03 -20.30
CA PRO A 284 15.52 19.82 -20.08
C PRO A 284 14.65 18.54 -19.93
N ASN A 285 13.50 18.67 -19.32
CA ASN A 285 12.56 17.54 -19.11
C ASN A 285 11.78 17.17 -20.39
N ALA A 286 11.90 17.94 -21.50
CA ALA A 286 11.32 17.61 -22.79
C ALA A 286 12.24 16.71 -23.64
N LYS A 287 13.50 16.57 -23.26
CA LYS A 287 14.53 15.73 -23.89
C LYS A 287 14.61 14.39 -23.22
#